data_efb1112af16c7ebbf588f6a1623bd0bc
#
_entry.id   efb1112af16c7ebbf588f6a1623bd0bc
#
_cell.length_a   1.000
_cell.length_b   1.000
_cell.length_c   1.000
_cell.angle_alpha   90.00
_cell.angle_beta   90.00
_cell.angle_gamma   90.00
#
_symmetry.space_group_name_H-M   'P 1'
#
loop_
_entity.id
_entity.type
_entity.pdbx_description
1 polymer ?
#
loop_
_entity_poly.entity_id
_entity_poly.type
_entity_poly.pdbx_seq_one_letter_code
_entity_poly.pdbx_strand_id
1 'polypeptide(L)'
;FQAEDGIRDSVASRGLGDVYKRQDPNNAYLDIQSGSGGTEAQDWAEMLMRMYLKWGESKGFETEVIEVSPGEVAGIKSAAIKFNGDYAYGWLRTETGVHRLVRKSPFDSGSRRHTSFASIFISPEVDETVEIEINPADLRIDTYRASGAGGQHVNKTDSAIRITHEPSGVVSQCQSQRSQHQNKDKAMAQLRAKLYEIEMNKLNEEKQSLEESKADIGWGSQIRSYVLDSSRIKDLRTGVETTNCSAVLDGGLDYFIEASLKENI
;
A
#
# COMPACT_ATOMS: atom_id res chain seq x y z
N PHE A 1 -15.94 -14.85 3.01
CA PHE A 1 -16.10 -16.03 2.14
C PHE A 1 -16.31 -15.66 0.67
N GLN A 2 -17.16 -14.68 0.33
CA GLN A 2 -17.43 -14.31 -1.08
C GLN A 2 -16.30 -13.48 -1.75
N ALA A 3 -15.56 -12.68 -1.00
CA ALA A 3 -14.46 -11.88 -1.55
C ALA A 3 -13.24 -12.76 -1.92
N GLU A 4 -12.93 -13.75 -1.09
CA GLU A 4 -11.86 -14.73 -1.34
C GLU A 4 -12.15 -15.55 -2.59
N ASP A 5 -13.40 -15.99 -2.76
CA ASP A 5 -13.83 -16.78 -3.90
C ASP A 5 -13.80 -15.97 -5.21
N GLY A 6 -14.17 -14.69 -5.18
CA GLY A 6 -14.14 -13.82 -6.36
C GLY A 6 -12.72 -13.55 -6.88
N ILE A 7 -11.75 -13.35 -5.98
CA ILE A 7 -10.34 -13.19 -6.34
C ILE A 7 -9.74 -14.54 -6.75
N ARG A 8 -10.01 -15.62 -6.01
CA ARG A 8 -9.57 -16.98 -6.35
C ARG A 8 -10.11 -17.46 -7.69
N ASP A 9 -11.39 -17.25 -7.98
CA ASP A 9 -12.01 -17.66 -9.25
C ASP A 9 -11.43 -16.87 -10.45
N SER A 10 -11.13 -15.58 -10.28
CA SER A 10 -10.50 -14.77 -11.32
C SER A 10 -9.06 -15.24 -11.65
N VAL A 11 -8.36 -15.75 -10.63
CA VAL A 11 -6.99 -16.29 -10.75
C VAL A 11 -6.99 -17.72 -11.25
N ALA A 12 -7.88 -18.58 -10.73
CA ALA A 12 -7.95 -20.00 -11.09
C ALA A 12 -8.35 -20.24 -12.56
N SER A 13 -9.19 -19.36 -13.12
CA SER A 13 -9.64 -19.50 -14.53
C SER A 13 -8.56 -19.30 -15.60
N ARG A 14 -7.36 -18.78 -15.22
CA ARG A 14 -6.24 -18.50 -16.15
C ARG A 14 -4.97 -19.31 -15.91
N GLY A 15 -4.95 -20.26 -14.99
CA GLY A 15 -3.72 -20.99 -14.63
C GLY A 15 -2.64 -20.10 -13.98
N LEU A 16 -3.02 -18.96 -13.43
CA LEU A 16 -2.16 -17.96 -12.83
C LEU A 16 -2.05 -18.19 -11.30
N GLY A 17 -1.52 -19.36 -10.92
CA GLY A 17 -1.32 -19.73 -9.51
C GLY A 17 -0.36 -18.83 -8.69
N ASP A 18 0.29 -17.83 -9.32
CA ASP A 18 1.38 -17.07 -8.71
C ASP A 18 1.17 -15.54 -8.66
N VAL A 19 -0.05 -15.03 -8.85
CA VAL A 19 -0.27 -13.57 -8.92
C VAL A 19 -0.83 -12.96 -7.63
N TYR A 20 -0.90 -13.70 -6.54
CA TYR A 20 -1.14 -13.11 -5.22
C TYR A 20 0.11 -12.35 -4.76
N LYS A 21 0.05 -11.02 -4.85
CA LYS A 21 1.04 -10.19 -4.18
C LYS A 21 0.90 -10.39 -2.68
N ARG A 22 1.99 -10.46 -1.95
CA ARG A 22 2.02 -10.65 -0.48
C ARG A 22 1.10 -9.67 0.28
N GLN A 23 0.79 -8.53 -0.31
CA GLN A 23 -0.01 -7.45 0.28
C GLN A 23 -1.50 -7.53 -0.06
N ASP A 24 -1.92 -8.36 -1.03
CA ASP A 24 -3.33 -8.44 -1.46
C ASP A 24 -4.32 -8.74 -0.32
N PRO A 25 -4.01 -9.58 0.70
CA PRO A 25 -4.90 -9.83 1.83
C PRO A 25 -5.09 -8.65 2.79
N ASN A 26 -4.24 -7.62 2.70
CA ASN A 26 -4.22 -6.53 3.66
C ASN A 26 -5.43 -5.60 3.54
N ASN A 27 -5.67 -4.85 4.60
CA ASN A 27 -6.54 -3.69 4.55
C ASN A 27 -5.97 -2.66 3.58
N ALA A 28 -6.81 -1.74 3.11
CA ALA A 28 -6.43 -0.71 2.15
C ALA A 28 -6.65 0.69 2.70
N TYR A 29 -5.74 1.59 2.35
CA TYR A 29 -5.95 3.03 2.43
C TYR A 29 -6.25 3.56 1.02
N LEU A 30 -7.25 4.42 0.93
CA LEU A 30 -7.65 5.11 -0.28
C LEU A 30 -7.52 6.61 -0.05
N ASP A 31 -6.58 7.23 -0.74
CA ASP A 31 -6.38 8.68 -0.74
C ASP A 31 -7.03 9.27 -1.99
N ILE A 32 -7.89 10.28 -1.80
CA ILE A 32 -8.52 11.04 -2.87
C ILE A 32 -7.95 12.45 -2.84
N GLN A 33 -7.59 12.97 -4.02
CA GLN A 33 -7.13 14.35 -4.15
C GLN A 33 -7.82 15.02 -5.33
N SER A 34 -8.41 16.19 -5.10
CA SER A 34 -8.99 17.00 -6.17
C SER A 34 -7.90 17.54 -7.09
N GLY A 35 -8.14 17.53 -8.39
CA GLY A 35 -7.25 18.15 -9.38
C GLY A 35 -7.37 19.67 -9.40
N SER A 36 -6.62 20.31 -10.29
CA SER A 36 -6.52 21.78 -10.43
C SER A 36 -7.76 22.45 -11.07
N GLY A 37 -8.98 21.94 -10.81
CA GLY A 37 -10.23 22.42 -11.40
C GLY A 37 -11.10 23.30 -10.49
N GLY A 38 -10.58 23.76 -9.35
CA GLY A 38 -11.36 24.57 -8.39
C GLY A 38 -12.56 23.81 -7.81
N THR A 39 -13.69 24.51 -7.60
CA THR A 39 -14.90 23.95 -6.97
C THR A 39 -15.43 22.69 -7.67
N GLU A 40 -15.37 22.63 -9.00
CA GLU A 40 -15.82 21.45 -9.78
C GLU A 40 -14.97 20.20 -9.48
N ALA A 41 -13.66 20.35 -9.35
CA ALA A 41 -12.79 19.23 -9.03
C ALA A 41 -12.95 18.79 -7.57
N GLN A 42 -13.22 19.74 -6.67
CA GLN A 42 -13.51 19.45 -5.25
C GLN A 42 -14.84 18.70 -5.08
N ASP A 43 -15.88 19.09 -5.81
CA ASP A 43 -17.16 18.39 -5.84
C ASP A 43 -17.02 16.98 -6.45
N TRP A 44 -16.21 16.87 -7.52
CA TRP A 44 -15.90 15.56 -8.10
C TRP A 44 -15.20 14.62 -7.12
N ALA A 45 -14.23 15.12 -6.35
CA ALA A 45 -13.55 14.36 -5.32
C ALA A 45 -14.51 13.86 -4.23
N GLU A 46 -15.50 14.69 -3.83
CA GLU A 46 -16.54 14.29 -2.88
C GLU A 46 -17.47 13.21 -3.46
N MET A 47 -17.84 13.33 -4.74
CA MET A 47 -18.62 12.29 -5.42
C MET A 47 -17.87 10.95 -5.47
N LEU A 48 -16.56 10.96 -5.74
CA LEU A 48 -15.72 9.77 -5.71
C LEU A 48 -15.67 9.18 -4.30
N MET A 49 -15.45 10.01 -3.27
CA MET A 49 -15.46 9.56 -1.87
C MET A 49 -16.76 8.80 -1.55
N ARG A 50 -17.90 9.38 -1.86
CA ARG A 50 -19.19 8.75 -1.65
C ARG A 50 -19.34 7.43 -2.43
N MET A 51 -18.86 7.40 -3.67
CA MET A 51 -18.92 6.22 -4.53
C MET A 51 -18.13 5.05 -3.93
N TYR A 52 -16.90 5.28 -3.46
CA TYR A 52 -16.07 4.24 -2.86
C TYR A 52 -16.58 3.81 -1.48
N LEU A 53 -17.10 4.71 -0.66
CA LEU A 53 -17.74 4.35 0.62
C LEU A 53 -18.92 3.41 0.40
N LYS A 54 -19.81 3.72 -0.55
CA LYS A 54 -20.94 2.85 -0.90
C LYS A 54 -20.51 1.50 -1.47
N TRP A 55 -19.45 1.50 -2.29
CA TRP A 55 -18.89 0.26 -2.80
C TRP A 55 -18.35 -0.61 -1.65
N GLY A 56 -17.58 -0.02 -0.73
CA GLY A 56 -17.06 -0.73 0.44
C GLY A 56 -18.17 -1.33 1.30
N GLU A 57 -19.21 -0.56 1.57
CA GLU A 57 -20.40 -1.03 2.30
C GLU A 57 -21.07 -2.21 1.57
N SER A 58 -21.22 -2.14 0.25
CA SER A 58 -21.81 -3.22 -0.55
C SER A 58 -20.99 -4.50 -0.54
N LYS A 59 -19.67 -4.39 -0.37
CA LYS A 59 -18.75 -5.52 -0.24
C LYS A 59 -18.64 -6.06 1.19
N GLY A 60 -19.23 -5.38 2.17
CA GLY A 60 -19.15 -5.74 3.58
C GLY A 60 -17.83 -5.34 4.24
N PHE A 61 -17.07 -4.43 3.63
CA PHE A 61 -15.90 -3.83 4.26
C PHE A 61 -16.32 -2.83 5.33
N GLU A 62 -15.62 -2.83 6.45
CA GLU A 62 -15.73 -1.76 7.43
C GLU A 62 -14.93 -0.57 6.92
N THR A 63 -15.62 0.56 6.66
CA THR A 63 -14.98 1.76 6.12
C THR A 63 -14.85 2.83 7.20
N GLU A 64 -13.67 3.40 7.35
CA GLU A 64 -13.36 4.49 8.28
C GLU A 64 -12.80 5.68 7.50
N VAL A 65 -13.43 6.83 7.65
CA VAL A 65 -12.92 8.09 7.12
C VAL A 65 -11.90 8.66 8.11
N ILE A 66 -10.62 8.62 7.75
CA ILE A 66 -9.51 9.03 8.62
C ILE A 66 -9.39 10.55 8.62
N GLU A 67 -9.39 11.15 7.43
CA GLU A 67 -9.20 12.59 7.26
C GLU A 67 -10.03 13.09 6.07
N VAL A 68 -10.59 14.29 6.21
CA VAL A 68 -11.24 15.02 5.12
C VAL A 68 -10.85 16.48 5.20
N SER A 69 -10.28 17.00 4.11
CA SER A 69 -10.02 18.41 3.94
C SER A 69 -11.14 19.03 3.10
N PRO A 70 -12.01 19.88 3.67
CA PRO A 70 -13.14 20.45 2.95
C PRO A 70 -12.69 21.42 1.88
N GLY A 71 -13.49 21.53 0.83
CA GLY A 71 -13.37 22.56 -0.20
C GLY A 71 -13.73 23.95 0.34
N GLU A 72 -13.42 24.98 -0.43
CA GLU A 72 -13.71 26.38 -0.02
C GLU A 72 -15.18 26.74 -0.20
N VAL A 73 -15.82 26.22 -1.22
CA VAL A 73 -17.25 26.53 -1.56
C VAL A 73 -18.08 25.25 -1.49
N ALA A 74 -17.59 24.17 -2.07
CA ALA A 74 -18.26 22.86 -2.10
C ALA A 74 -17.21 21.75 -2.27
N GLY A 75 -17.60 20.52 -1.95
CA GLY A 75 -16.76 19.34 -2.13
C GLY A 75 -15.59 19.27 -1.16
N ILE A 76 -14.59 18.48 -1.50
CA ILE A 76 -13.39 18.21 -0.70
C ILE A 76 -12.11 18.47 -1.50
N LYS A 77 -11.07 18.96 -0.83
CA LYS A 77 -9.71 19.07 -1.41
C LYS A 77 -9.04 17.70 -1.43
N SER A 78 -9.15 16.99 -0.31
CA SER A 78 -8.61 15.64 -0.14
C SER A 78 -9.41 14.85 0.87
N ALA A 79 -9.33 13.51 0.80
CA ALA A 79 -9.83 12.60 1.82
C ALA A 79 -8.96 11.36 1.89
N ALA A 80 -8.81 10.81 3.10
CA ALA A 80 -8.20 9.51 3.35
C ALA A 80 -9.22 8.58 3.99
N ILE A 81 -9.41 7.40 3.40
CA ILE A 81 -10.37 6.39 3.85
C ILE A 81 -9.63 5.09 4.06
N LYS A 82 -9.91 4.42 5.17
CA LYS A 82 -9.45 3.07 5.44
C LYS A 82 -10.55 2.06 5.14
N PHE A 83 -10.21 0.99 4.46
CA PHE A 83 -11.08 -0.16 4.20
C PHE A 83 -10.53 -1.35 4.98
N ASN A 84 -11.26 -1.81 5.99
CA ASN A 84 -10.93 -2.96 6.79
C ASN A 84 -11.70 -4.17 6.29
N GLY A 85 -10.99 -5.22 5.95
CA GLY A 85 -11.57 -6.48 5.52
C GLY A 85 -10.61 -7.30 4.67
N ASP A 86 -10.92 -8.59 4.56
CA ASP A 86 -10.09 -9.53 3.82
C ASP A 86 -9.97 -9.15 2.34
N TYR A 87 -8.74 -9.04 1.86
CA TYR A 87 -8.42 -8.66 0.48
C TYR A 87 -8.89 -7.27 0.04
N ALA A 88 -9.11 -6.33 0.98
CA ALA A 88 -9.51 -4.96 0.62
C ALA A 88 -8.52 -4.31 -0.33
N TYR A 89 -7.20 -4.45 -0.08
CA TYR A 89 -6.17 -3.96 -0.98
C TYR A 89 -6.17 -4.70 -2.32
N GLY A 90 -6.30 -6.03 -2.32
CA GLY A 90 -6.34 -6.84 -3.53
C GLY A 90 -7.45 -6.41 -4.50
N TRP A 91 -8.63 -6.03 -3.98
CA TRP A 91 -9.71 -5.48 -4.78
C TRP A 91 -9.42 -4.06 -5.30
N LEU A 92 -8.91 -3.17 -4.46
CA LEU A 92 -8.78 -1.75 -4.77
C LEU A 92 -7.50 -1.38 -5.53
N ARG A 93 -6.44 -2.19 -5.48
CA ARG A 93 -5.10 -1.87 -6.02
C ARG A 93 -5.10 -1.37 -7.46
N THR A 94 -6.05 -1.81 -8.26
CA THR A 94 -6.19 -1.41 -9.66
C THR A 94 -6.90 -0.05 -9.85
N GLU A 95 -7.43 0.55 -8.80
CA GLU A 95 -8.16 1.83 -8.86
C GLU A 95 -7.24 3.07 -8.70
N THR A 96 -5.93 2.85 -8.53
CA THR A 96 -4.95 3.93 -8.49
C THR A 96 -4.85 4.63 -9.85
N GLY A 97 -5.06 5.95 -9.86
CA GLY A 97 -4.96 6.77 -11.07
C GLY A 97 -5.90 7.98 -11.09
N VAL A 98 -6.01 8.60 -12.27
CA VAL A 98 -6.81 9.80 -12.46
C VAL A 98 -8.19 9.47 -13.01
N HIS A 99 -9.22 9.99 -12.35
CA HIS A 99 -10.62 9.88 -12.74
C HIS A 99 -11.09 11.19 -13.35
N ARG A 100 -11.57 11.15 -14.58
CA ARG A 100 -12.05 12.30 -15.36
C ARG A 100 -13.57 12.39 -15.31
N LEU A 101 -14.11 13.52 -14.87
CA LEU A 101 -15.52 13.86 -14.96
C LEU A 101 -15.78 14.87 -16.09
N VAL A 102 -16.81 14.64 -16.88
CA VAL A 102 -17.35 15.58 -17.84
C VAL A 102 -18.86 15.72 -17.62
N ARG A 103 -19.29 16.93 -17.25
CA ARG A 103 -20.71 17.23 -17.02
C ARG A 103 -21.02 18.70 -17.24
N LYS A 104 -22.30 19.04 -17.32
CA LYS A 104 -22.75 20.44 -17.18
C LYS A 104 -22.53 20.86 -15.72
N SER A 105 -21.85 21.99 -15.53
CA SER A 105 -21.51 22.45 -14.18
C SER A 105 -22.73 22.96 -13.43
N PRO A 106 -22.98 22.49 -12.20
CA PRO A 106 -23.99 23.07 -11.31
C PRO A 106 -23.55 24.42 -10.71
N PHE A 107 -22.26 24.76 -10.78
CA PHE A 107 -21.67 25.97 -10.22
C PHE A 107 -21.50 27.08 -11.25
N ASP A 108 -21.67 26.78 -12.54
CA ASP A 108 -21.58 27.76 -13.63
C ASP A 108 -22.98 28.29 -13.99
N SER A 109 -23.18 29.58 -13.87
CA SER A 109 -24.43 30.26 -14.21
C SER A 109 -24.88 30.01 -15.67
N GLY A 110 -23.92 29.74 -16.57
CA GLY A 110 -24.17 29.40 -17.97
C GLY A 110 -24.42 27.92 -18.23
N SER A 111 -24.41 27.05 -17.21
CA SER A 111 -24.56 25.60 -17.35
C SER A 111 -23.65 24.99 -18.43
N ARG A 112 -22.45 25.55 -18.59
CA ARG A 112 -21.49 25.09 -19.59
C ARG A 112 -20.92 23.71 -19.19
N ARG A 113 -20.45 22.98 -20.18
CA ARG A 113 -19.80 21.70 -20.01
C ARG A 113 -18.39 21.90 -19.48
N HIS A 114 -18.10 21.31 -18.32
CA HIS A 114 -16.80 21.34 -17.66
C HIS A 114 -16.16 19.95 -17.62
N THR A 115 -14.84 19.93 -17.60
CA THR A 115 -14.06 18.71 -17.38
C THR A 115 -13.26 18.90 -16.09
N SER A 116 -13.41 17.96 -15.16
CA SER A 116 -12.75 17.95 -13.86
C SER A 116 -11.99 16.66 -13.67
N PHE A 117 -10.94 16.72 -12.88
CA PHE A 117 -10.08 15.58 -12.58
C PHE A 117 -9.94 15.44 -11.07
N ALA A 118 -9.86 14.19 -10.62
CA ALA A 118 -9.44 13.85 -9.28
C ALA A 118 -8.58 12.60 -9.33
N SER A 119 -7.56 12.53 -8.51
CA SER A 119 -6.67 11.38 -8.40
C SER A 119 -7.05 10.51 -7.22
N ILE A 120 -6.89 9.20 -7.39
CA ILE A 120 -7.03 8.20 -6.36
C ILE A 120 -5.72 7.46 -6.25
N PHE A 121 -5.29 7.24 -5.01
CA PHE A 121 -4.13 6.43 -4.70
C PHE A 121 -4.53 5.37 -3.68
N ILE A 122 -4.15 4.12 -3.94
CA ILE A 122 -4.41 2.99 -3.06
C ILE A 122 -3.09 2.47 -2.50
N SER A 123 -3.04 2.32 -1.18
CA SER A 123 -1.90 1.72 -0.50
C SER A 123 -2.36 0.62 0.47
N PRO A 124 -1.57 -0.45 0.64
CA PRO A 124 -1.87 -1.48 1.61
C PRO A 124 -1.60 -0.98 3.04
N GLU A 125 -2.33 -1.50 4.01
CA GLU A 125 -1.92 -1.40 5.41
C GLU A 125 -0.72 -2.31 5.63
N VAL A 126 0.40 -1.73 6.02
CA VAL A 126 1.61 -2.48 6.37
C VAL A 126 1.75 -2.50 7.88
N ASP A 127 1.81 -3.69 8.47
CA ASP A 127 2.11 -3.84 9.89
C ASP A 127 3.51 -3.27 10.19
N GLU A 128 3.58 -2.29 11.06
CA GLU A 128 4.85 -1.69 11.50
C GLU A 128 5.62 -2.58 12.49
N THR A 129 5.03 -3.68 12.93
CA THR A 129 5.66 -4.63 13.85
C THR A 129 6.62 -5.55 13.10
N VAL A 130 7.88 -5.16 13.08
CA VAL A 130 8.96 -6.01 12.59
C VAL A 130 9.33 -7.01 13.68
N GLU A 131 8.74 -8.19 13.67
CA GLU A 131 9.22 -9.31 14.47
C GLU A 131 10.37 -10.01 13.76
N ILE A 132 11.57 -9.97 14.37
CA ILE A 132 12.73 -10.68 13.84
C ILE A 132 12.82 -12.04 14.50
N GLU A 133 12.39 -13.06 13.77
CA GLU A 133 12.69 -14.45 14.13
C GLU A 133 14.07 -14.82 13.59
N ILE A 134 15.01 -15.10 14.50
CA ILE A 134 16.33 -15.60 14.15
C ILE A 134 16.33 -17.12 14.33
N ASN A 135 16.42 -17.84 13.21
CA ASN A 135 16.57 -19.28 13.26
C ASN A 135 18.03 -19.62 13.68
N PRO A 136 18.24 -20.40 14.77
CA PRO A 136 19.57 -20.78 15.21
C PRO A 136 20.40 -21.54 14.15
N ALA A 137 19.71 -22.22 13.19
CA ALA A 137 20.39 -22.94 12.11
C ALA A 137 21.06 -22.02 11.10
N ASP A 138 20.62 -20.77 11.01
CA ASP A 138 21.16 -19.76 10.09
C ASP A 138 22.31 -18.96 10.70
N LEU A 139 22.73 -19.34 11.94
CA LEU A 139 23.77 -18.65 12.67
C LEU A 139 25.05 -19.45 12.67
N ARG A 140 26.12 -18.86 12.14
CA ARG A 140 27.47 -19.36 12.35
C ARG A 140 28.11 -18.60 13.52
N ILE A 141 28.53 -19.35 14.54
CA ILE A 141 29.12 -18.80 15.76
C ILE A 141 30.59 -19.22 15.84
N ASP A 142 31.48 -18.26 15.74
CA ASP A 142 32.91 -18.44 15.83
C ASP A 142 33.43 -17.87 17.16
N THR A 143 34.28 -18.62 17.85
CA THR A 143 35.02 -18.17 19.04
C THR A 143 36.43 -17.81 18.66
N TYR A 144 36.97 -16.72 19.19
CA TYR A 144 38.31 -16.29 18.93
C TYR A 144 38.96 -15.60 20.14
N ARG A 145 40.28 -15.39 20.08
CA ARG A 145 40.98 -14.69 21.13
C ARG A 145 40.81 -13.20 21.01
N ALA A 146 40.38 -12.58 22.13
CA ALA A 146 40.26 -11.13 22.17
C ALA A 146 41.67 -10.49 21.99
N SER A 147 41.76 -9.51 21.10
CA SER A 147 42.93 -8.68 20.92
C SER A 147 42.68 -7.29 21.50
N GLY A 148 43.43 -6.88 22.54
CA GLY A 148 43.28 -5.55 23.12
C GLY A 148 44.18 -5.34 24.34
N ALA A 149 44.28 -4.11 24.83
CA ALA A 149 45.02 -3.73 26.04
C ALA A 149 44.30 -4.28 27.28
N GLY A 150 44.54 -5.55 27.60
CA GLY A 150 44.04 -6.23 28.79
C GLY A 150 45.10 -7.16 29.36
N GLY A 151 45.10 -7.35 30.69
CA GLY A 151 46.13 -8.15 31.39
C GLY A 151 46.21 -9.60 30.87
N GLN A 152 47.19 -10.37 31.39
CA GLN A 152 47.53 -11.73 30.95
C GLN A 152 46.37 -12.72 30.78
N HIS A 153 45.22 -12.48 31.41
CA HIS A 153 44.04 -13.33 31.33
C HIS A 153 43.21 -13.16 30.02
N VAL A 154 43.22 -11.95 29.44
CA VAL A 154 42.46 -11.64 28.20
C VAL A 154 43.09 -12.31 26.98
N ASN A 155 44.39 -12.50 27.01
CA ASN A 155 45.17 -13.06 25.89
C ASN A 155 45.31 -14.60 25.92
N LYS A 156 44.76 -15.28 26.95
CA LYS A 156 44.87 -16.75 27.08
C LYS A 156 43.60 -17.52 26.86
N THR A 157 42.42 -16.86 26.88
CA THR A 157 41.13 -17.53 26.72
C THR A 157 40.39 -17.05 25.48
N ASP A 158 39.84 -17.98 24.71
CA ASP A 158 38.99 -17.69 23.52
C ASP A 158 37.58 -17.24 23.98
N SER A 159 37.51 -16.04 24.60
CA SER A 159 36.28 -15.50 25.17
C SER A 159 35.49 -14.59 24.20
N ALA A 160 36.13 -14.15 23.14
CA ALA A 160 35.46 -13.32 22.11
C ALA A 160 34.58 -14.17 21.19
N ILE A 161 33.42 -13.62 20.86
CA ILE A 161 32.42 -14.28 20.02
C ILE A 161 32.14 -13.41 18.78
N ARG A 162 32.07 -14.09 17.64
CA ARG A 162 31.57 -13.56 16.38
C ARG A 162 30.37 -14.40 15.95
N ILE A 163 29.26 -13.74 15.66
CA ILE A 163 28.03 -14.38 15.12
C ILE A 163 27.81 -13.83 13.73
N THR A 164 27.72 -14.70 12.77
CA THR A 164 27.35 -14.37 11.39
C THR A 164 25.98 -14.94 11.08
N HIS A 165 25.08 -14.11 10.63
CA HIS A 165 23.77 -14.55 10.09
C HIS A 165 23.98 -14.82 8.60
N GLU A 166 24.00 -16.09 8.21
CA GLU A 166 24.38 -16.52 6.85
C GLU A 166 23.47 -15.96 5.75
N PRO A 167 22.11 -15.93 5.92
CA PRO A 167 21.24 -15.43 4.86
C PRO A 167 21.39 -13.94 4.55
N SER A 168 21.66 -13.11 5.58
CA SER A 168 21.83 -11.66 5.40
C SER A 168 23.29 -11.21 5.33
N GLY A 169 24.24 -12.07 5.65
CA GLY A 169 25.66 -11.73 5.74
C GLY A 169 26.01 -10.79 6.91
N VAL A 170 25.07 -10.49 7.80
CA VAL A 170 25.28 -9.58 8.93
C VAL A 170 26.18 -10.23 9.97
N VAL A 171 27.20 -9.49 10.40
CA VAL A 171 28.15 -9.95 11.40
C VAL A 171 28.04 -9.09 12.67
N SER A 172 27.98 -9.76 13.81
CA SER A 172 28.08 -9.16 15.13
C SER A 172 29.22 -9.80 15.92
N GLN A 173 29.96 -8.99 16.68
CA GLN A 173 31.07 -9.49 17.50
C GLN A 173 31.10 -8.80 18.86
N CYS A 174 31.41 -9.57 19.90
CA CYS A 174 31.59 -9.05 21.25
C CYS A 174 32.79 -9.70 21.94
N GLN A 175 33.62 -8.85 22.56
CA GLN A 175 34.77 -9.26 23.35
C GLN A 175 34.89 -8.51 24.69
N SER A 176 33.82 -7.82 25.09
CA SER A 176 33.85 -6.87 26.22
C SER A 176 33.85 -7.55 27.60
N GLN A 177 33.46 -8.82 27.67
CA GLN A 177 33.30 -9.56 28.93
C GLN A 177 34.32 -10.72 29.01
N ARG A 178 34.62 -11.13 30.27
CA ARG A 178 35.46 -12.29 30.53
C ARG A 178 34.76 -13.61 30.27
N SER A 179 33.43 -13.62 30.34
CA SER A 179 32.58 -14.79 30.09
C SER A 179 32.19 -14.88 28.63
N GLN A 180 32.50 -16.01 28.00
CA GLN A 180 32.09 -16.34 26.65
C GLN A 180 30.56 -16.29 26.47
N HIS A 181 29.79 -16.76 27.50
CA HIS A 181 28.33 -16.74 27.48
C HIS A 181 27.76 -15.31 27.43
N GLN A 182 28.30 -14.42 28.26
CA GLN A 182 27.90 -13.00 28.25
C GLN A 182 28.24 -12.28 26.95
N ASN A 183 29.37 -12.65 26.32
CA ASN A 183 29.72 -12.12 25.01
C ASN A 183 28.78 -12.65 23.92
N LYS A 184 28.35 -13.91 24.01
CA LYS A 184 27.36 -14.48 23.09
C LYS A 184 26.01 -13.77 23.19
N ASP A 185 25.51 -13.55 24.42
CA ASP A 185 24.23 -12.87 24.62
C ASP A 185 24.26 -11.43 24.09
N LYS A 186 25.36 -10.71 24.35
CA LYS A 186 25.55 -9.35 23.83
C LYS A 186 25.68 -9.33 22.30
N ALA A 187 26.43 -10.25 21.72
CA ALA A 187 26.57 -10.35 20.27
C ALA A 187 25.22 -10.69 19.62
N MET A 188 24.42 -11.56 20.25
CA MET A 188 23.08 -11.88 19.78
C MET A 188 22.12 -10.66 19.85
N ALA A 189 22.16 -9.90 20.94
CA ALA A 189 21.37 -8.68 21.06
C ALA A 189 21.78 -7.64 19.99
N GLN A 190 23.08 -7.47 19.73
CA GLN A 190 23.57 -6.59 18.67
C GLN A 190 23.16 -7.08 17.27
N LEU A 191 23.17 -8.40 17.03
CA LEU A 191 22.73 -8.99 15.77
C LEU A 191 21.24 -8.68 15.52
N ARG A 192 20.38 -8.89 16.55
CA ARG A 192 18.96 -8.54 16.45
C ARG A 192 18.75 -7.08 16.12
N ALA A 193 19.46 -6.17 16.79
CA ALA A 193 19.36 -4.75 16.51
C ALA A 193 19.76 -4.40 15.06
N LYS A 194 20.81 -5.00 14.53
CA LYS A 194 21.24 -4.78 13.15
C LYS A 194 20.26 -5.35 12.13
N LEU A 195 19.71 -6.53 12.38
CA LEU A 195 18.69 -7.12 11.50
C LEU A 195 17.41 -6.28 11.52
N TYR A 196 17.01 -5.78 12.69
CA TYR A 196 15.87 -4.87 12.83
C TYR A 196 16.07 -3.58 12.01
N GLU A 197 17.26 -2.97 12.10
CA GLU A 197 17.60 -1.77 11.33
C GLU A 197 17.53 -2.02 9.81
N ILE A 198 18.01 -3.16 9.33
CA ILE A 198 17.94 -3.53 7.92
C ILE A 198 16.50 -3.70 7.46
N GLU A 199 15.66 -4.38 8.26
CA GLU A 199 14.26 -4.59 7.88
C GLU A 199 13.46 -3.28 7.92
N MET A 200 13.71 -2.41 8.92
CA MET A 200 13.13 -1.07 8.96
C MET A 200 13.53 -0.21 7.76
N ASN A 201 14.80 -0.30 7.32
CA ASN A 201 15.25 0.43 6.14
C ASN A 201 14.55 -0.08 4.86
N LYS A 202 14.35 -1.38 4.70
CA LYS A 202 13.57 -1.93 3.58
C LYS A 202 12.12 -1.42 3.58
N LEU A 203 11.47 -1.45 4.75
CA LEU A 203 10.11 -0.91 4.88
C LEU A 203 10.05 0.59 4.54
N ASN A 204 11.04 1.35 4.95
CA ASN A 204 11.10 2.78 4.63
C ASN A 204 11.35 3.01 3.13
N GLU A 205 12.19 2.21 2.48
CA GLU A 205 12.40 2.26 1.02
C GLU A 205 11.12 1.89 0.27
N GLU A 206 10.37 0.87 0.72
CA GLU A 206 9.07 0.52 0.16
C GLU A 206 8.05 1.65 0.33
N LYS A 207 7.96 2.27 1.53
CA LYS A 207 7.10 3.43 1.79
C LYS A 207 7.48 4.62 0.90
N GLN A 208 8.77 4.91 0.76
CA GLN A 208 9.25 6.00 -0.08
C GLN A 208 8.94 5.77 -1.55
N SER A 209 9.10 4.55 -2.06
CA SER A 209 8.75 4.22 -3.45
C SER A 209 7.23 4.36 -3.70
N LEU A 210 6.40 4.04 -2.71
CA LEU A 210 4.96 4.28 -2.76
C LEU A 210 4.63 5.78 -2.78
N GLU A 211 5.31 6.60 -1.98
CA GLU A 211 5.11 8.06 -2.00
C GLU A 211 5.60 8.71 -3.29
N GLU A 212 6.71 8.27 -3.84
CA GLU A 212 7.19 8.73 -5.15
C GLU A 212 6.19 8.38 -6.27
N SER A 213 5.55 7.22 -6.21
CA SER A 213 4.50 6.85 -7.15
C SER A 213 3.24 7.73 -7.04
N LYS A 214 2.95 8.30 -5.85
CA LYS A 214 1.87 9.31 -5.68
C LYS A 214 2.17 10.59 -6.49
N ALA A 215 3.42 11.04 -6.48
CA ALA A 215 3.83 12.26 -7.19
C ALA A 215 3.77 12.10 -8.72
N ASP A 216 3.95 10.89 -9.23
CA ASP A 216 3.95 10.58 -10.67
C ASP A 216 2.53 10.37 -11.26
N ILE A 217 1.45 10.43 -10.47
CA ILE A 217 0.07 10.39 -10.96
C ILE A 217 -0.26 11.74 -11.61
N GLY A 218 0.43 12.02 -12.70
CA GLY A 218 0.17 13.18 -13.54
C GLY A 218 -1.04 12.99 -14.45
N TRP A 219 -1.40 14.04 -15.17
CA TRP A 219 -2.54 14.11 -16.10
C TRP A 219 -2.59 12.99 -17.16
N GLY A 220 -1.48 12.27 -17.40
CA GLY A 220 -1.37 11.15 -18.33
C GLY A 220 -1.94 9.82 -17.84
N SER A 221 -2.13 9.65 -16.54
CA SER A 221 -2.55 8.37 -15.92
C SER A 221 -4.06 8.27 -15.74
N GLN A 222 -4.85 8.68 -16.74
CA GLN A 222 -6.31 8.57 -16.68
C GLN A 222 -6.72 7.11 -16.79
N ILE A 223 -7.38 6.59 -15.74
CA ILE A 223 -7.89 5.22 -15.73
C ILE A 223 -9.35 5.14 -16.15
N ARG A 224 -10.18 6.13 -15.75
CA ARG A 224 -11.61 6.07 -16.05
C ARG A 224 -12.19 7.45 -16.37
N SER A 225 -13.08 7.49 -17.37
CA SER A 225 -13.77 8.70 -17.82
C SER A 225 -15.27 8.57 -17.58
N TYR A 226 -15.83 9.56 -16.88
CA TYR A 226 -17.25 9.68 -16.52
C TYR A 226 -17.84 10.84 -17.29
N VAL A 227 -18.66 10.58 -18.32
CA VAL A 227 -19.32 11.59 -19.16
C VAL A 227 -20.82 11.52 -18.86
N LEU A 228 -21.26 12.32 -17.89
CA LEU A 228 -22.64 12.27 -17.39
C LEU A 228 -23.66 12.79 -18.41
N ASP A 229 -23.29 13.76 -19.23
CA ASP A 229 -24.18 14.33 -20.25
C ASP A 229 -24.61 13.29 -21.31
N SER A 230 -23.73 12.34 -21.64
CA SER A 230 -24.01 11.25 -22.58
C SER A 230 -24.29 9.93 -21.89
N SER A 231 -24.45 9.94 -20.57
CA SER A 231 -24.67 8.74 -19.74
C SER A 231 -23.67 7.63 -20.10
N ARG A 232 -22.37 7.94 -20.03
CA ARG A 232 -21.32 7.01 -20.40
C ARG A 232 -20.17 7.05 -19.39
N ILE A 233 -19.81 5.89 -18.85
CA ILE A 233 -18.60 5.68 -18.07
C ILE A 233 -17.76 4.63 -18.78
N LYS A 234 -16.47 4.93 -19.00
CA LYS A 234 -15.53 4.04 -19.67
C LYS A 234 -14.21 3.94 -18.91
N ASP A 235 -13.77 2.73 -18.63
CA ASP A 235 -12.39 2.46 -18.22
C ASP A 235 -11.50 2.48 -19.47
N LEU A 236 -10.43 3.27 -19.42
CA LEU A 236 -9.56 3.48 -20.58
C LEU A 236 -8.52 2.38 -20.74
N ARG A 237 -8.27 1.61 -19.69
CA ARG A 237 -7.30 0.51 -19.68
C ARG A 237 -7.90 -0.76 -20.26
N THR A 238 -9.06 -1.16 -19.75
CA THR A 238 -9.77 -2.40 -20.17
C THR A 238 -10.73 -2.17 -21.34
N GLY A 239 -11.06 -0.91 -21.64
CA GLY A 239 -12.06 -0.56 -22.63
C GLY A 239 -13.51 -0.84 -22.23
N VAL A 240 -13.74 -1.35 -21.03
CA VAL A 240 -15.05 -1.64 -20.47
C VAL A 240 -15.85 -0.36 -20.30
N GLU A 241 -17.13 -0.36 -20.71
CA GLU A 241 -17.99 0.81 -20.60
C GLU A 241 -19.43 0.45 -20.16
N THR A 242 -20.10 1.41 -19.54
CA THR A 242 -21.50 1.31 -19.13
C THR A 242 -22.24 2.63 -19.35
N THR A 243 -23.53 2.54 -19.58
CA THR A 243 -24.45 3.69 -19.69
C THR A 243 -25.18 3.98 -18.38
N ASN A 244 -25.11 3.07 -17.39
CA ASN A 244 -25.75 3.25 -16.09
C ASN A 244 -24.86 4.03 -15.11
N CYS A 245 -24.73 5.34 -15.35
CA CYS A 245 -23.88 6.21 -14.54
C CYS A 245 -24.33 6.29 -13.09
N SER A 246 -25.65 6.28 -12.82
CA SER A 246 -26.16 6.38 -11.46
C SER A 246 -25.79 5.16 -10.62
N ALA A 247 -25.89 3.95 -11.18
CA ALA A 247 -25.50 2.74 -10.46
C ALA A 247 -24.02 2.73 -10.11
N VAL A 248 -23.17 3.20 -11.02
CA VAL A 248 -21.72 3.30 -10.76
C VAL A 248 -21.42 4.31 -9.66
N LEU A 249 -21.99 5.52 -9.72
CA LEU A 249 -21.82 6.55 -8.70
C LEU A 249 -22.44 6.16 -7.34
N ASP A 250 -23.34 5.20 -7.33
CA ASP A 250 -23.90 4.60 -6.13
C ASP A 250 -23.13 3.34 -5.65
N GLY A 251 -21.91 3.10 -6.15
CA GLY A 251 -21.00 2.06 -5.68
C GLY A 251 -20.90 0.83 -6.58
N GLY A 252 -21.56 0.78 -7.74
CA GLY A 252 -21.50 -0.34 -8.68
C GLY A 252 -20.20 -0.41 -9.47
N LEU A 253 -19.05 -0.61 -8.79
CA LEU A 253 -17.71 -0.61 -9.39
C LEU A 253 -17.23 -2.01 -9.83
N ASP A 254 -17.86 -3.07 -9.36
CA ASP A 254 -17.39 -4.45 -9.53
C ASP A 254 -17.02 -4.80 -10.97
N TYR A 255 -17.86 -4.41 -11.91
CA TYR A 255 -17.64 -4.68 -13.32
C TYR A 255 -16.32 -4.11 -13.86
N PHE A 256 -15.92 -2.92 -13.39
CA PHE A 256 -14.66 -2.31 -13.78
C PHE A 256 -13.47 -2.93 -13.05
N ILE A 257 -13.61 -3.12 -11.72
CA ILE A 257 -12.56 -3.67 -10.86
C ILE A 257 -12.23 -5.10 -11.32
N GLU A 258 -13.23 -5.97 -11.51
CA GLU A 258 -13.03 -7.33 -11.97
C GLU A 258 -12.38 -7.39 -13.36
N ALA A 259 -12.77 -6.50 -14.28
CA ALA A 259 -12.15 -6.43 -15.59
C ALA A 259 -10.67 -6.07 -15.50
N SER A 260 -10.32 -5.07 -14.67
CA SER A 260 -8.93 -4.65 -14.45
C SER A 260 -8.11 -5.74 -13.78
N LEU A 261 -8.66 -6.44 -12.80
CA LEU A 261 -8.00 -7.59 -12.15
C LEU A 261 -7.76 -8.75 -13.11
N LYS A 262 -8.73 -9.06 -14.01
CA LYS A 262 -8.58 -10.11 -15.03
C LYS A 262 -7.50 -9.81 -16.06
N GLU A 263 -7.29 -8.54 -16.39
CA GLU A 263 -6.24 -8.10 -17.31
C GLU A 263 -4.88 -7.90 -16.63
N ASN A 264 -4.85 -8.09 -15.30
CA ASN A 264 -3.65 -7.94 -14.46
C ASN A 264 -2.96 -6.57 -14.62
N ILE A 265 -3.79 -5.52 -14.63
CA ILE A 265 -3.38 -4.13 -14.75
C ILE A 265 -3.02 -3.58 -13.37
#